data_deb69020ea9e9816e8939f114b9baacb
#
_entry.id   deb69020ea9e9816e8939f114b9baacb
#
_cell.length_a   1.000
_cell.length_b   1.000
_cell.length_c   1.000
_cell.angle_alpha   90.00
_cell.angle_beta   90.00
_cell.angle_gamma   90.00
#
_symmetry.space_group_name_H-M   'P 1'
#
loop_
_entity.id
_entity.type
_entity.pdbx_description
1 polymer ?
#
loop_
_entity_poly.entity_id
_entity_poly.type
_entity_poly.pdbx_seq_one_letter_code
_entity_poly.pdbx_strand_id
1 'polypeptide(L)'
;YKLIVDAMNINLYATGVGFLSFYLKNEDCTQNSPEDILAINQYGRRIMPPFFNDTRLRNEISEYIRIEGLNQTVYFEDFKSYTPYDSWQPSSSIKKLICELVTNLSIDPIIDDRMFVATWYKNNQLSQQFTNNAKAYFDSQDPFSDYWYRFLFIDGSNATCQNEKMKKELLEEHTYYRWQQWSSLYGISKYSLVYLTNNEVPDYLIEYFQTIYARMAELVLVQRASMLRFSGEITKVSQLSNQDVEAVSKRVSSLYKEYIRFVNQIYFREITAQDQGIEMYNKLHSCLQMESYIKDLDGEIEELHQYISLMEDRERNKKASLLNDIATLFLPITVITGFWGMNQISEVMEENGELSTGFIIQSLLLIIGTLCAICIIYKRKRKL
;
A
#
# COMPACT_ATOMS: atom_id res chain seq x y z
N TYR A 1 29.93 -10.03 -10.71
CA TYR A 1 29.88 -10.72 -9.42
C TYR A 1 29.06 -12.01 -9.54
N LYS A 2 29.45 -13.05 -8.81
CA LYS A 2 28.76 -14.33 -8.76
C LYS A 2 28.44 -14.68 -7.31
N LEU A 3 27.16 -14.88 -7.02
CA LEU A 3 26.67 -15.23 -5.67
C LEU A 3 25.97 -16.58 -5.72
N ILE A 4 25.97 -17.29 -4.59
CA ILE A 4 25.20 -18.52 -4.43
C ILE A 4 23.80 -18.14 -3.97
N VAL A 5 22.79 -18.67 -4.65
CA VAL A 5 21.39 -18.54 -4.23
C VAL A 5 21.09 -19.66 -3.23
N ASP A 6 20.90 -19.29 -1.97
CA ASP A 6 20.57 -20.22 -0.89
C ASP A 6 19.06 -20.56 -0.90
N ALA A 7 18.23 -19.52 -1.08
CA ALA A 7 16.78 -19.67 -1.19
C ALA A 7 16.15 -18.50 -1.97
N MET A 8 15.00 -18.76 -2.54
CA MET A 8 14.07 -17.75 -3.04
C MET A 8 12.70 -18.01 -2.41
N ASN A 9 12.13 -17.00 -1.77
CA ASN A 9 10.86 -17.13 -1.09
C ASN A 9 9.86 -16.11 -1.63
N ILE A 10 8.62 -16.54 -1.80
CA ILE A 10 7.48 -15.66 -2.05
C ILE A 10 6.45 -15.83 -0.94
N ASN A 11 6.10 -14.73 -0.29
CA ASN A 11 5.08 -14.69 0.74
C ASN A 11 3.91 -13.84 0.25
N LEU A 12 2.70 -14.39 0.31
CA LEU A 12 1.49 -13.69 -0.07
C LEU A 12 0.67 -13.35 1.19
N TYR A 13 0.26 -12.11 1.30
CA TYR A 13 -0.45 -11.59 2.45
C TYR A 13 -1.92 -11.32 2.14
N ALA A 14 -2.77 -11.42 3.15
CA ALA A 14 -4.21 -11.20 3.01
C ALA A 14 -4.60 -9.80 2.51
N THR A 15 -3.67 -8.85 2.58
CA THR A 15 -3.81 -7.51 1.99
C THR A 15 -3.63 -7.47 0.47
N GLY A 16 -3.38 -8.61 -0.18
CA GLY A 16 -3.08 -8.67 -1.61
C GLY A 16 -1.66 -8.19 -1.96
N VAL A 17 -0.77 -8.09 -0.98
CA VAL A 17 0.65 -7.77 -1.15
C VAL A 17 1.45 -9.07 -1.26
N GLY A 18 2.31 -9.17 -2.27
CA GLY A 18 3.32 -10.23 -2.40
C GLY A 18 4.70 -9.71 -2.03
N PHE A 19 5.48 -10.52 -1.32
CA PHE A 19 6.86 -10.23 -0.97
C PHE A 19 7.77 -11.32 -1.54
N LEU A 20 8.67 -10.94 -2.46
CA LEU A 20 9.66 -11.83 -3.05
C LEU A 20 11.03 -11.54 -2.46
N SER A 21 11.70 -12.54 -1.92
CA SER A 21 13.02 -12.42 -1.32
C SER A 21 14.02 -13.41 -1.91
N PHE A 22 15.26 -12.96 -2.07
CA PHE A 22 16.40 -13.74 -2.52
C PHE A 22 17.42 -13.80 -1.39
N TYR A 23 17.74 -15.00 -0.94
CA TYR A 23 18.81 -15.25 0.04
C TYR A 23 20.08 -15.61 -0.71
N LEU A 24 21.09 -14.76 -0.60
CA LEU A 24 22.32 -14.86 -1.38
C LEU A 24 23.53 -14.99 -0.46
N LYS A 25 24.52 -15.78 -0.86
CA LYS A 25 25.81 -15.91 -0.18
C LYS A 25 26.95 -15.55 -1.13
N ASN A 26 27.87 -14.73 -0.65
CA ASN A 26 29.14 -14.46 -1.32
C ASN A 26 30.22 -15.35 -0.71
N GLU A 27 30.57 -16.43 -1.39
CA GLU A 27 31.63 -17.38 -0.98
C GLU A 27 32.95 -17.14 -1.73
N ASP A 28 32.96 -16.21 -2.69
CA ASP A 28 34.15 -15.91 -3.47
C ASP A 28 35.02 -14.87 -2.75
N CYS A 29 36.14 -15.31 -2.21
CA CYS A 29 37.09 -14.45 -1.51
C CYS A 29 37.72 -13.36 -2.40
N THR A 30 37.65 -13.49 -3.72
CA THR A 30 38.14 -12.46 -4.68
C THR A 30 37.15 -11.32 -4.88
N GLN A 31 35.92 -11.45 -4.37
CA GLN A 31 34.82 -10.48 -4.49
C GLN A 31 34.31 -10.00 -3.12
N ASN A 32 35.21 -9.94 -2.13
CA ASN A 32 34.85 -9.66 -0.74
C ASN A 32 35.51 -8.38 -0.19
N SER A 33 36.01 -7.52 -1.06
CA SER A 33 36.50 -6.19 -0.64
C SER A 33 35.30 -5.28 -0.23
N PRO A 34 35.54 -4.26 0.59
CA PRO A 34 34.49 -3.27 0.92
C PRO A 34 33.80 -2.69 -0.32
N GLU A 35 34.54 -2.37 -1.38
CA GLU A 35 33.99 -1.83 -2.62
C GLU A 35 33.18 -2.87 -3.41
N ASP A 36 33.57 -4.15 -3.39
CA ASP A 36 32.78 -5.22 -4.00
C ASP A 36 31.42 -5.36 -3.34
N ILE A 37 31.37 -5.32 -2.01
CA ILE A 37 30.11 -5.41 -1.27
C ILE A 37 29.17 -4.23 -1.56
N LEU A 38 29.73 -3.01 -1.64
CA LEU A 38 28.93 -1.85 -2.05
C LEU A 38 28.38 -2.02 -3.47
N ALA A 39 29.20 -2.50 -4.40
CA ALA A 39 28.77 -2.73 -5.79
C ALA A 39 27.73 -3.86 -5.89
N ILE A 40 27.91 -4.98 -5.18
CA ILE A 40 26.95 -6.07 -5.13
C ILE A 40 25.58 -5.57 -4.63
N ASN A 41 25.57 -4.81 -3.53
CA ASN A 41 24.34 -4.28 -2.96
C ASN A 41 23.66 -3.29 -3.91
N GLN A 42 24.41 -2.37 -4.52
CA GLN A 42 23.86 -1.36 -5.41
C GLN A 42 23.30 -1.93 -6.69
N TYR A 43 24.09 -2.76 -7.37
CA TYR A 43 23.70 -3.28 -8.68
C TYR A 43 22.77 -4.49 -8.55
N GLY A 44 22.96 -5.34 -7.54
CA GLY A 44 22.16 -6.54 -7.32
C GLY A 44 20.71 -6.25 -6.95
N ARG A 45 20.40 -5.12 -6.30
CA ARG A 45 19.03 -4.75 -5.95
C ARG A 45 18.16 -4.28 -7.13
N ARG A 46 18.76 -4.04 -8.30
CA ARG A 46 18.06 -3.54 -9.49
C ARG A 46 17.71 -4.69 -10.41
N ILE A 47 16.64 -5.39 -10.09
CA ILE A 47 16.15 -6.54 -10.86
C ILE A 47 15.12 -6.15 -11.93
N MET A 48 14.68 -4.90 -11.95
CA MET A 48 13.72 -4.39 -12.91
C MET A 48 14.35 -3.36 -13.83
N PRO A 49 13.95 -3.31 -15.11
CA PRO A 49 14.46 -2.30 -16.03
C PRO A 49 14.04 -0.90 -15.53
N PRO A 50 14.91 0.10 -15.67
CA PRO A 50 14.62 1.46 -15.23
C PRO A 50 13.49 2.06 -16.07
N PHE A 51 12.62 2.83 -15.43
CA PHE A 51 11.51 3.50 -16.09
C PHE A 51 11.95 4.63 -17.03
N PHE A 52 13.05 5.31 -16.70
CA PHE A 52 13.54 6.45 -17.49
C PHE A 52 14.63 6.05 -18.47
N ASN A 53 14.50 6.50 -19.72
CA ASN A 53 15.53 6.38 -20.72
C ASN A 53 16.60 7.47 -20.54
N ASP A 54 17.37 7.40 -19.47
CA ASP A 54 18.53 8.27 -19.29
C ASP A 54 19.80 7.46 -19.57
N THR A 55 20.53 7.87 -20.60
CA THR A 55 21.81 7.24 -20.96
C THR A 55 22.84 7.30 -19.83
N ARG A 56 22.70 8.25 -18.90
CA ARG A 56 23.53 8.36 -17.70
C ARG A 56 23.28 7.22 -16.70
N LEU A 57 22.06 6.68 -16.66
CA LEU A 57 21.69 5.56 -15.77
C LEU A 57 22.32 4.23 -16.22
N ARG A 58 22.81 4.12 -17.46
CA ARG A 58 23.45 2.89 -17.95
C ARG A 58 24.69 2.49 -17.16
N ASN A 59 25.38 3.46 -16.56
CA ASN A 59 26.54 3.21 -15.71
C ASN A 59 26.18 2.84 -14.27
N GLU A 60 24.90 2.93 -13.90
CA GLU A 60 24.40 2.67 -12.54
C GLU A 60 23.56 1.39 -12.43
N ILE A 61 23.43 0.65 -13.52
CA ILE A 61 22.72 -0.63 -13.56
C ILE A 61 23.66 -1.74 -14.03
N SER A 62 23.37 -2.97 -13.60
CA SER A 62 24.08 -4.15 -14.10
C SER A 62 23.83 -4.34 -15.60
N GLU A 63 24.78 -4.91 -16.31
CA GLU A 63 24.59 -5.25 -17.72
C GLU A 63 23.52 -6.33 -17.90
N TYR A 64 23.51 -7.30 -17.00
CA TYR A 64 22.50 -8.35 -16.90
C TYR A 64 22.46 -8.92 -15.49
N ILE A 65 21.35 -9.55 -15.15
CA ILE A 65 21.20 -10.40 -13.98
C ILE A 65 20.76 -11.78 -14.44
N ARG A 66 21.46 -12.84 -13.97
CA ARG A 66 21.19 -14.20 -14.35
C ARG A 66 21.18 -15.09 -13.11
N ILE A 67 20.15 -15.90 -12.95
CA ILE A 67 20.07 -16.97 -11.95
C ILE A 67 20.10 -18.30 -12.69
N GLU A 68 21.08 -19.13 -12.36
CA GLU A 68 21.25 -20.46 -12.91
C GLU A 68 20.91 -21.50 -11.85
N GLY A 69 20.14 -22.51 -12.23
CA GLY A 69 19.86 -23.70 -11.43
C GLY A 69 20.24 -24.95 -12.21
N LEU A 70 20.52 -26.04 -11.56
CA LEU A 70 20.81 -27.39 -12.09
C LEU A 70 20.77 -27.53 -13.62
N ASN A 71 21.73 -26.90 -14.31
CA ASN A 71 21.93 -26.94 -15.77
C ASN A 71 20.95 -26.13 -16.65
N GLN A 72 20.19 -25.23 -16.10
CA GLN A 72 19.33 -24.33 -16.88
C GLN A 72 19.29 -22.92 -16.28
N THR A 73 19.09 -21.92 -17.14
CA THR A 73 18.83 -20.56 -16.71
C THR A 73 17.39 -20.47 -16.23
N VAL A 74 17.21 -20.14 -14.94
CA VAL A 74 15.90 -19.96 -14.31
C VAL A 74 15.40 -18.54 -14.52
N TYR A 75 16.33 -17.57 -14.42
CA TYR A 75 16.05 -16.15 -14.49
C TYR A 75 17.14 -15.46 -15.33
N PHE A 76 16.75 -14.65 -16.29
CA PHE A 76 17.66 -13.82 -17.07
C PHE A 76 17.00 -12.52 -17.47
N GLU A 77 17.65 -11.41 -17.14
CA GLU A 77 17.25 -10.07 -17.58
C GLU A 77 18.47 -9.36 -18.15
N ASP A 78 18.39 -8.91 -19.41
CA ASP A 78 19.43 -8.18 -20.10
C ASP A 78 19.06 -6.69 -20.14
N PHE A 79 19.88 -5.86 -19.50
CA PHE A 79 19.68 -4.42 -19.45
C PHE A 79 20.45 -3.66 -20.54
N LYS A 80 21.31 -4.33 -21.32
CA LYS A 80 22.08 -3.70 -22.42
C LYS A 80 21.19 -3.29 -23.58
N SER A 81 20.22 -4.15 -23.91
CA SER A 81 19.30 -3.96 -25.03
C SER A 81 17.95 -3.37 -24.60
N TYR A 82 17.88 -2.84 -23.38
CA TYR A 82 16.66 -2.30 -22.83
C TYR A 82 16.13 -1.13 -23.67
N THR A 83 14.88 -1.25 -24.12
CA THR A 83 14.10 -0.17 -24.71
C THR A 83 13.09 0.33 -23.67
N PRO A 84 13.03 1.65 -23.40
CA PRO A 84 12.06 2.18 -22.45
C PRO A 84 10.64 1.88 -22.92
N TYR A 85 9.79 1.50 -21.98
CA TYR A 85 8.35 1.36 -22.24
C TYR A 85 7.65 2.71 -21.99
N ASP A 86 6.52 2.93 -22.66
CA ASP A 86 5.64 4.09 -22.40
C ASP A 86 4.99 4.03 -21.02
N SER A 87 4.92 2.84 -20.42
CA SER A 87 4.44 2.59 -19.06
C SER A 87 5.37 1.63 -18.34
N TRP A 88 5.41 1.73 -17.02
CA TRP A 88 6.20 0.82 -16.20
C TRP A 88 5.74 -0.63 -16.40
N GLN A 89 6.70 -1.53 -16.54
CA GLN A 89 6.48 -2.97 -16.69
C GLN A 89 7.39 -3.72 -15.70
N PRO A 90 6.91 -4.78 -15.02
CA PRO A 90 7.80 -5.64 -14.27
C PRO A 90 8.76 -6.36 -15.21
N SER A 91 9.94 -6.74 -14.71
CA SER A 91 10.85 -7.56 -15.52
C SER A 91 10.14 -8.82 -16.01
N SER A 92 10.43 -9.22 -17.24
CA SER A 92 9.80 -10.38 -17.88
C SER A 92 10.04 -11.67 -17.10
N SER A 93 11.23 -11.80 -16.53
CA SER A 93 11.64 -12.96 -15.73
C SER A 93 10.94 -13.02 -14.37
N ILE A 94 10.80 -11.88 -13.67
CA ILE A 94 10.02 -11.82 -12.41
C ILE A 94 8.56 -12.15 -12.68
N LYS A 95 7.98 -11.57 -13.74
CA LYS A 95 6.61 -11.88 -14.14
C LYS A 95 6.43 -13.36 -14.42
N LYS A 96 7.35 -13.98 -15.16
CA LYS A 96 7.31 -15.42 -15.44
C LYS A 96 7.39 -16.24 -14.15
N LEU A 97 8.36 -15.96 -13.28
CA LEU A 97 8.57 -16.66 -12.02
C LEU A 97 7.31 -16.65 -11.13
N ILE A 98 6.65 -15.49 -11.02
CA ILE A 98 5.44 -15.36 -10.19
C ILE A 98 4.23 -16.00 -10.88
N CYS A 99 4.06 -15.83 -12.20
CA CYS A 99 2.94 -16.40 -12.95
C CYS A 99 3.01 -17.92 -13.07
N GLU A 100 4.20 -18.53 -12.97
CA GLU A 100 4.35 -19.99 -12.86
C GLU A 100 3.81 -20.52 -11.52
N LEU A 101 3.88 -19.70 -10.47
CA LEU A 101 3.37 -20.05 -9.13
C LEU A 101 1.90 -19.67 -8.95
N VAL A 102 1.45 -18.58 -9.53
CA VAL A 102 0.09 -18.05 -9.38
C VAL A 102 -0.43 -17.53 -10.73
N THR A 103 -1.44 -18.17 -11.29
CA THR A 103 -2.01 -17.82 -12.59
C THR A 103 -2.93 -16.59 -12.53
N ASN A 104 -2.93 -15.77 -13.60
CA ASN A 104 -3.85 -14.63 -13.80
C ASN A 104 -3.68 -13.46 -12.80
N LEU A 105 -2.45 -13.17 -12.34
CA LEU A 105 -2.18 -12.00 -11.52
C LEU A 105 -1.68 -10.82 -12.35
N SER A 106 -2.20 -9.63 -12.07
CA SER A 106 -1.54 -8.37 -12.37
C SER A 106 -0.53 -8.09 -11.26
N ILE A 107 0.72 -7.81 -11.64
CA ILE A 107 1.82 -7.58 -10.70
C ILE A 107 2.30 -6.14 -10.91
N ASP A 108 2.17 -5.33 -9.87
CA ASP A 108 2.65 -3.96 -9.84
C ASP A 108 3.61 -3.77 -8.65
N PRO A 109 4.82 -3.21 -8.84
CA PRO A 109 5.68 -2.86 -7.71
C PRO A 109 5.04 -1.70 -6.96
N ILE A 110 5.04 -1.79 -5.64
CA ILE A 110 4.27 -0.84 -4.85
C ILE A 110 5.16 0.15 -4.09
N ILE A 111 6.40 -0.24 -3.72
CA ILE A 111 7.31 0.61 -2.96
C ILE A 111 8.35 1.28 -3.86
N ASP A 112 9.11 0.48 -4.62
CA ASP A 112 10.21 0.93 -5.48
C ASP A 112 10.43 -0.14 -6.58
N ASP A 113 11.09 0.25 -7.67
CA ASP A 113 11.63 -0.64 -8.69
C ASP A 113 12.93 -1.35 -8.24
N ARG A 114 13.48 -0.95 -7.09
CA ARG A 114 14.69 -1.51 -6.47
C ARG A 114 14.34 -2.30 -5.22
N MET A 115 15.00 -3.45 -5.04
CA MET A 115 14.81 -4.26 -3.85
C MET A 115 15.37 -3.57 -2.60
N PHE A 116 14.72 -3.81 -1.46
CA PHE A 116 15.30 -3.55 -0.16
C PHE A 116 16.44 -4.54 0.08
N VAL A 117 17.56 -4.07 0.64
CA VAL A 117 18.77 -4.85 0.83
C VAL A 117 18.99 -5.18 2.30
N ALA A 118 19.04 -6.48 2.63
CA ALA A 118 19.49 -6.96 3.93
C ALA A 118 20.87 -7.58 3.76
N THR A 119 21.91 -7.00 4.33
CA THR A 119 23.30 -7.46 4.13
C THR A 119 24.05 -7.59 5.44
N TRP A 120 24.65 -8.75 5.65
CA TRP A 120 25.68 -8.94 6.67
C TRP A 120 27.06 -9.03 6.02
N TYR A 121 27.97 -8.18 6.48
CA TYR A 121 29.35 -8.16 6.05
C TYR A 121 30.31 -8.32 7.22
N LYS A 122 31.23 -9.30 7.12
CA LYS A 122 32.33 -9.53 8.09
C LYS A 122 33.60 -8.88 7.58
N ASN A 123 34.13 -7.88 8.31
CA ASN A 123 35.39 -7.22 7.96
C ASN A 123 36.12 -6.69 9.22
N ASN A 124 37.28 -7.26 9.51
CA ASN A 124 38.04 -6.90 10.73
C ASN A 124 38.56 -5.46 10.71
N GLN A 125 39.02 -4.97 9.57
CA GLN A 125 39.59 -3.62 9.47
C GLN A 125 38.51 -2.53 9.69
N LEU A 126 37.37 -2.69 9.03
CA LEU A 126 36.25 -1.77 9.19
C LEU A 126 35.67 -1.83 10.60
N SER A 127 35.53 -3.04 11.17
CA SER A 127 34.95 -3.18 12.52
C SER A 127 35.83 -2.59 13.61
N GLN A 128 37.16 -2.65 13.47
CA GLN A 128 38.08 -2.02 14.41
C GLN A 128 37.95 -0.49 14.43
N GLN A 129 37.64 0.13 13.31
CA GLN A 129 37.50 1.60 13.22
C GLN A 129 36.41 2.12 14.14
N PHE A 130 35.24 1.50 14.16
CA PHE A 130 34.16 1.94 15.04
C PHE A 130 34.27 1.39 16.47
N THR A 131 34.91 0.23 16.67
CA THR A 131 35.08 -0.36 18.01
C THR A 131 36.02 0.48 18.88
N ASN A 132 37.13 0.90 18.31
CA ASN A 132 38.17 1.63 19.03
C ASN A 132 37.85 3.11 19.20
N ASN A 133 36.98 3.70 18.40
CA ASN A 133 36.80 5.14 18.30
C ASN A 133 35.34 5.56 18.54
N ALA A 134 34.81 5.19 19.72
CA ALA A 134 33.41 5.30 20.10
C ALA A 134 32.77 6.72 20.01
N LYS A 135 33.54 7.78 19.80
CA LYS A 135 33.03 9.18 19.77
C LYS A 135 33.31 9.94 18.46
N ALA A 136 34.16 9.44 17.59
CA ALA A 136 34.64 10.19 16.42
C ALA A 136 34.48 9.50 15.06
N TYR A 137 33.92 8.27 15.02
CA TYR A 137 33.84 7.50 13.77
C TYR A 137 32.84 8.01 12.73
N PHE A 138 32.08 9.05 13.05
CA PHE A 138 31.29 9.79 12.07
C PHE A 138 31.83 11.21 11.85
N ASP A 139 33.12 11.42 12.08
CA ASP A 139 33.77 12.64 11.65
C ASP A 139 33.92 12.61 10.12
N SER A 140 33.69 13.73 9.48
CA SER A 140 33.72 13.90 8.02
C SER A 140 35.05 13.53 7.38
N GLN A 141 36.12 13.53 8.15
CA GLN A 141 37.47 13.17 7.66
C GLN A 141 37.80 11.68 7.85
N ASP A 142 36.90 10.90 8.45
CA ASP A 142 37.13 9.47 8.63
C ASP A 142 36.63 8.68 7.40
N PRO A 143 37.50 7.92 6.73
CA PRO A 143 37.11 7.05 5.62
C PRO A 143 36.00 6.06 5.95
N PHE A 144 35.88 5.66 7.23
CA PHE A 144 34.81 4.79 7.70
C PHE A 144 33.44 5.47 7.58
N SER A 145 33.33 6.76 7.91
CA SER A 145 32.09 7.53 7.74
C SER A 145 31.54 7.48 6.31
N ASP A 146 32.42 7.63 5.33
CA ASP A 146 32.05 7.56 3.92
C ASP A 146 31.61 6.16 3.51
N TYR A 147 32.41 5.15 3.87
CA TYR A 147 32.05 3.75 3.62
C TYR A 147 30.71 3.39 4.27
N TRP A 148 30.53 3.74 5.56
CA TRP A 148 29.32 3.42 6.32
C TRP A 148 28.09 4.09 5.74
N TYR A 149 28.21 5.35 5.30
CA TYR A 149 27.13 6.05 4.60
C TYR A 149 26.72 5.31 3.32
N ARG A 150 27.68 4.98 2.47
CA ARG A 150 27.45 4.26 1.20
C ARG A 150 26.85 2.87 1.44
N PHE A 151 27.30 2.15 2.44
CA PHE A 151 26.79 0.85 2.82
C PHE A 151 25.37 0.90 3.35
N LEU A 152 25.07 1.88 4.21
CA LEU A 152 23.78 2.09 4.84
C LEU A 152 22.70 2.58 3.83
N PHE A 153 23.03 3.54 2.98
CA PHE A 153 22.07 4.12 2.04
C PHE A 153 22.10 3.46 0.65
N ILE A 154 22.92 2.41 0.49
CA ILE A 154 23.15 1.73 -0.78
C ILE A 154 23.53 2.74 -1.88
N ASP A 155 24.48 3.57 -1.56
CA ASP A 155 25.00 4.62 -2.41
C ASP A 155 26.26 4.13 -3.13
N GLY A 156 26.36 4.35 -4.42
CA GLY A 156 27.36 3.72 -5.24
C GLY A 156 28.80 4.17 -5.04
N SER A 157 29.37 4.79 -6.07
CA SER A 157 30.78 5.18 -6.06
C SER A 157 31.10 6.32 -5.10
N ASN A 158 30.12 7.19 -4.78
CA ASN A 158 30.33 8.34 -3.89
C ASN A 158 29.08 8.56 -3.01
N ALA A 159 29.27 9.07 -1.78
CA ALA A 159 28.17 9.50 -0.95
C ALA A 159 27.38 10.62 -1.62
N THR A 160 26.07 10.47 -1.76
CA THR A 160 25.21 11.51 -2.36
C THR A 160 25.00 12.70 -1.43
N CYS A 161 25.06 12.49 -0.11
CA CYS A 161 25.04 13.58 0.86
C CYS A 161 26.42 14.24 0.96
N GLN A 162 26.57 15.43 0.38
CA GLN A 162 27.81 16.20 0.37
C GLN A 162 27.94 17.16 1.55
N ASN A 163 26.88 17.44 2.28
CA ASN A 163 26.94 18.25 3.49
C ASN A 163 27.38 17.40 4.68
N GLU A 164 28.54 17.69 5.23
CA GLU A 164 29.15 16.90 6.30
C GLU A 164 28.31 16.85 7.58
N LYS A 165 27.72 17.97 7.98
CA LYS A 165 26.86 18.02 9.16
C LYS A 165 25.62 17.15 8.97
N MET A 166 24.94 17.28 7.83
CA MET A 166 23.78 16.48 7.51
C MET A 166 24.13 14.98 7.38
N LYS A 167 25.27 14.66 6.77
CA LYS A 167 25.77 13.28 6.66
C LYS A 167 25.97 12.66 8.04
N LYS A 168 26.58 13.40 8.97
CA LYS A 168 26.79 12.96 10.35
C LYS A 168 25.45 12.73 11.07
N GLU A 169 24.52 13.67 10.99
CA GLU A 169 23.18 13.56 11.58
C GLU A 169 22.44 12.33 11.03
N LEU A 170 22.49 12.10 9.72
CA LEU A 170 21.91 10.92 9.09
C LEU A 170 22.55 9.63 9.58
N LEU A 171 23.87 9.58 9.71
CA LEU A 171 24.56 8.40 10.20
C LEU A 171 24.23 8.11 11.66
N GLU A 172 24.16 9.11 12.51
CA GLU A 172 23.76 8.98 13.91
C GLU A 172 22.33 8.50 14.05
N GLU A 173 21.41 9.06 13.26
CA GLU A 173 20.00 8.68 13.26
C GLU A 173 19.79 7.24 12.76
N HIS A 174 20.51 6.81 11.73
CA HIS A 174 20.27 5.54 11.05
C HIS A 174 21.13 4.38 11.57
N THR A 175 22.04 4.59 12.50
CA THR A 175 22.89 3.56 13.08
C THR A 175 22.36 3.08 14.43
N TYR A 176 22.46 1.78 14.67
CA TYR A 176 22.09 1.13 15.92
C TYR A 176 23.33 0.59 16.61
N TYR A 177 23.66 1.15 17.80
CA TYR A 177 24.96 1.07 18.46
C TYR A 177 25.05 0.05 19.59
N ARG A 178 23.98 -0.66 19.92
CA ARG A 178 23.89 -1.49 21.13
C ARG A 178 25.07 -2.43 21.32
N TRP A 179 25.61 -2.99 20.23
CA TRP A 179 26.70 -3.96 20.26
C TRP A 179 28.02 -3.44 19.69
N GLN A 180 28.18 -2.15 19.63
CA GLN A 180 29.39 -1.51 19.07
C GLN A 180 30.67 -2.02 19.69
N GLN A 181 30.73 -2.18 21.04
CA GLN A 181 31.93 -2.67 21.73
C GLN A 181 32.25 -4.14 21.43
N TRP A 182 31.29 -4.89 20.90
CA TRP A 182 31.48 -6.24 20.38
C TRP A 182 31.73 -6.25 18.88
N SER A 183 32.28 -5.17 18.34
CA SER A 183 32.60 -5.04 16.92
C SER A 183 31.43 -5.31 16.00
N SER A 184 30.23 -4.91 16.45
CA SER A 184 28.97 -5.15 15.76
C SER A 184 28.16 -3.87 15.61
N LEU A 185 27.81 -3.51 14.37
CA LEU A 185 27.09 -2.29 14.06
C LEU A 185 25.97 -2.58 13.09
N TYR A 186 24.74 -2.18 13.42
CA TYR A 186 23.61 -2.25 12.52
C TYR A 186 23.29 -0.87 11.93
N GLY A 187 22.93 -0.86 10.67
CA GLY A 187 22.41 0.29 9.97
C GLY A 187 21.02 0.03 9.40
N ILE A 188 20.11 1.00 9.53
CA ILE A 188 18.73 0.89 9.07
C ILE A 188 18.37 2.12 8.28
N SER A 189 17.95 1.95 7.05
CA SER A 189 17.47 3.03 6.18
C SER A 189 16.18 2.65 5.46
N LYS A 190 15.66 3.55 4.64
CA LYS A 190 14.52 3.23 3.75
C LYS A 190 14.84 2.15 2.72
N TYR A 191 16.13 1.87 2.49
CA TYR A 191 16.64 1.02 1.43
C TYR A 191 17.28 -0.26 1.94
N SER A 192 17.67 -0.30 3.22
CA SER A 192 18.52 -1.36 3.72
C SER A 192 18.39 -1.63 5.22
N LEU A 193 18.72 -2.87 5.57
CA LEU A 193 19.12 -3.32 6.90
C LEU A 193 20.52 -3.92 6.77
N VAL A 194 21.55 -3.21 7.19
CA VAL A 194 22.93 -3.66 7.07
C VAL A 194 23.52 -4.01 8.42
N TYR A 195 24.39 -5.02 8.44
CA TYR A 195 25.07 -5.50 9.62
C TYR A 195 26.57 -5.68 9.32
N LEU A 196 27.41 -4.92 10.01
CA LEU A 196 28.86 -4.98 9.88
C LEU A 196 29.45 -5.54 11.16
N THR A 197 30.30 -6.58 11.03
CA THR A 197 30.94 -7.25 12.16
C THR A 197 32.40 -7.61 11.86
N ASN A 198 33.14 -7.99 12.91
CA ASN A 198 34.42 -8.69 12.74
C ASN A 198 34.19 -10.19 12.42
N ASN A 199 35.29 -10.91 12.17
CA ASN A 199 35.25 -12.35 11.88
C ASN A 199 35.09 -13.23 13.14
N GLU A 200 35.23 -12.65 14.34
CA GLU A 200 35.14 -13.37 15.61
C GLU A 200 33.70 -13.50 16.13
N VAL A 201 32.79 -12.77 15.53
CA VAL A 201 31.38 -12.83 15.90
C VAL A 201 30.82 -14.22 15.65
N PRO A 202 30.11 -14.81 16.63
CA PRO A 202 29.61 -16.19 16.53
C PRO A 202 28.66 -16.40 15.35
N ASP A 203 28.78 -17.52 14.68
CA ASP A 203 28.01 -17.85 13.47
C ASP A 203 26.50 -17.99 13.72
N TYR A 204 26.06 -18.31 14.96
CA TYR A 204 24.61 -18.34 15.27
C TYR A 204 23.90 -16.99 15.06
N LEU A 205 24.64 -15.88 15.06
CA LEU A 205 24.06 -14.56 14.76
C LEU A 205 23.65 -14.41 13.29
N ILE A 206 24.22 -15.24 12.39
CA ILE A 206 23.76 -15.33 10.99
C ILE A 206 22.32 -15.81 10.96
N GLU A 207 22.00 -16.86 11.72
CA GLU A 207 20.64 -17.40 11.80
C GLU A 207 19.67 -16.35 12.34
N TYR A 208 20.06 -15.58 13.36
CA TYR A 208 19.22 -14.50 13.90
C TYR A 208 19.01 -13.39 12.88
N PHE A 209 20.06 -13.02 12.13
CA PHE A 209 19.93 -12.02 11.09
C PHE A 209 18.98 -12.48 9.97
N GLN A 210 19.13 -13.72 9.52
CA GLN A 210 18.31 -14.28 8.42
C GLN A 210 16.88 -14.60 8.84
N THR A 211 16.65 -15.05 10.08
CA THR A 211 15.33 -15.51 10.53
C THR A 211 14.54 -14.46 11.30
N ILE A 212 15.18 -13.68 12.17
CA ILE A 212 14.50 -12.71 13.03
C ILE A 212 14.52 -11.34 12.38
N TYR A 213 15.71 -10.77 12.14
CA TYR A 213 15.81 -9.38 11.69
C TYR A 213 15.39 -9.18 10.23
N ALA A 214 15.70 -10.14 9.35
CA ALA A 214 15.22 -10.10 7.97
C ALA A 214 13.69 -10.24 7.90
N ARG A 215 13.09 -11.12 8.72
CA ARG A 215 11.63 -11.25 8.82
C ARG A 215 10.97 -10.02 9.43
N MET A 216 11.61 -9.38 10.37
CA MET A 216 11.17 -8.10 10.92
C MET A 216 11.14 -7.01 9.85
N ALA A 217 12.19 -6.90 9.05
CA ALA A 217 12.24 -5.96 7.93
C ALA A 217 11.16 -6.29 6.87
N GLU A 218 10.99 -7.57 6.51
CA GLU A 218 9.90 -8.04 5.63
C GLU A 218 8.55 -7.58 6.14
N LEU A 219 8.24 -7.81 7.42
CA LEU A 219 6.95 -7.42 8.01
C LEU A 219 6.69 -5.92 7.88
N VAL A 220 7.68 -5.08 8.22
CA VAL A 220 7.53 -3.62 8.13
C VAL A 220 7.37 -3.15 6.68
N LEU A 221 8.09 -3.77 5.73
CA LEU A 221 7.94 -3.48 4.30
C LEU A 221 6.55 -3.90 3.78
N VAL A 222 6.03 -5.05 4.22
CA VAL A 222 4.67 -5.51 3.89
C VAL A 222 3.61 -4.59 4.48
N GLN A 223 3.81 -4.11 5.71
CA GLN A 223 2.93 -3.10 6.31
C GLN A 223 2.90 -1.83 5.47
N ARG A 224 4.07 -1.31 5.09
CA ARG A 224 4.18 -0.13 4.22
C ARG A 224 3.53 -0.35 2.85
N ALA A 225 3.83 -1.48 2.21
CA ALA A 225 3.23 -1.82 0.92
C ALA A 225 1.70 -1.93 1.00
N SER A 226 1.18 -2.51 2.08
CA SER A 226 -0.26 -2.61 2.31
C SER A 226 -0.91 -1.23 2.45
N MET A 227 -0.29 -0.30 3.20
CA MET A 227 -0.80 1.06 3.34
C MET A 227 -0.81 1.82 2.01
N LEU A 228 0.27 1.73 1.24
CA LEU A 228 0.34 2.35 -0.11
C LEU A 228 -0.71 1.75 -1.06
N ARG A 229 -0.95 0.43 -0.99
CA ARG A 229 -2.03 -0.21 -1.74
C ARG A 229 -3.39 0.33 -1.34
N PHE A 230 -3.68 0.46 -0.05
CA PHE A 230 -4.96 1.00 0.43
C PHE A 230 -5.18 2.43 -0.04
N SER A 231 -4.18 3.32 0.10
CA SER A 231 -4.26 4.71 -0.40
C SER A 231 -4.49 4.75 -1.92
N GLY A 232 -3.81 3.88 -2.68
CA GLY A 232 -4.05 3.73 -4.12
C GLY A 232 -5.48 3.27 -4.46
N GLU A 233 -6.06 2.34 -3.70
CA GLU A 233 -7.44 1.90 -3.88
C GLU A 233 -8.46 2.99 -3.51
N ILE A 234 -8.21 3.78 -2.46
CA ILE A 234 -9.02 4.95 -2.08
C ILE A 234 -9.05 5.96 -3.25
N THR A 235 -7.89 6.26 -3.83
CA THR A 235 -7.78 7.14 -4.98
C THR A 235 -8.60 6.65 -6.17
N LYS A 236 -8.55 5.34 -6.48
CA LYS A 236 -9.36 4.75 -7.56
C LYS A 236 -10.85 4.86 -7.28
N VAL A 237 -11.27 4.62 -6.05
CA VAL A 237 -12.69 4.71 -5.65
C VAL A 237 -13.19 6.15 -5.71
N SER A 238 -12.39 7.13 -5.30
CA SER A 238 -12.75 8.54 -5.36
C SER A 238 -12.99 9.04 -6.80
N GLN A 239 -12.33 8.46 -7.79
CA GLN A 239 -12.54 8.75 -9.22
C GLN A 239 -13.85 8.18 -9.77
N LEU A 240 -14.44 7.18 -9.12
CA LEU A 240 -15.69 6.52 -9.53
C LEU A 240 -16.94 7.27 -9.05
N SER A 241 -16.81 8.38 -8.38
CA SER A 241 -17.89 9.11 -7.67
C SER A 241 -19.12 9.53 -8.53
N ASN A 242 -19.04 9.45 -9.86
CA ASN A 242 -20.14 9.74 -10.77
C ASN A 242 -20.86 8.48 -11.31
N GLN A 243 -20.52 7.30 -10.83
CA GLN A 243 -21.08 6.02 -11.24
C GLN A 243 -22.14 5.53 -10.22
N ASP A 244 -22.62 4.31 -10.42
CA ASP A 244 -23.59 3.66 -9.55
C ASP A 244 -23.16 3.69 -8.07
N VAL A 245 -23.89 4.44 -7.25
CA VAL A 245 -23.62 4.63 -5.80
C VAL A 245 -23.58 3.29 -5.08
N GLU A 246 -24.41 2.32 -5.47
CA GLU A 246 -24.45 0.99 -4.84
C GLU A 246 -23.15 0.20 -5.09
N ALA A 247 -22.60 0.26 -6.29
CA ALA A 247 -21.34 -0.39 -6.64
C ALA A 247 -20.16 0.24 -5.87
N VAL A 248 -20.13 1.57 -5.79
CA VAL A 248 -19.10 2.32 -5.04
C VAL A 248 -19.19 2.00 -3.55
N SER A 249 -20.40 2.00 -2.96
CA SER A 249 -20.62 1.67 -1.55
C SER A 249 -20.14 0.25 -1.20
N LYS A 250 -20.44 -0.74 -2.04
CA LYS A 250 -19.95 -2.12 -1.86
C LYS A 250 -18.42 -2.18 -1.88
N ARG A 251 -17.79 -1.45 -2.80
CA ARG A 251 -16.32 -1.41 -2.90
C ARG A 251 -15.68 -0.78 -1.68
N VAL A 252 -16.20 0.35 -1.21
CA VAL A 252 -15.72 1.04 0.01
C VAL A 252 -15.91 0.16 1.25
N SER A 253 -17.06 -0.49 1.39
CA SER A 253 -17.31 -1.42 2.51
C SER A 253 -16.37 -2.61 2.51
N SER A 254 -16.00 -3.14 1.33
CA SER A 254 -14.99 -4.20 1.21
C SER A 254 -13.61 -3.70 1.62
N LEU A 255 -13.21 -2.53 1.10
CA LEU A 255 -11.92 -1.91 1.41
C LEU A 255 -11.77 -1.63 2.91
N TYR A 256 -12.82 -1.12 3.55
CA TYR A 256 -12.84 -0.87 4.99
C TYR A 256 -12.66 -2.16 5.80
N LYS A 257 -13.31 -3.26 5.41
CA LYS A 257 -13.13 -4.56 6.07
C LYS A 257 -11.71 -5.10 5.90
N GLU A 258 -11.12 -4.97 4.71
CA GLU A 258 -9.73 -5.36 4.44
C GLU A 258 -8.77 -4.54 5.29
N TYR A 259 -9.01 -3.23 5.41
CA TYR A 259 -8.22 -2.33 6.24
C TYR A 259 -8.29 -2.69 7.74
N ILE A 260 -9.48 -2.96 8.28
CA ILE A 260 -9.63 -3.41 9.68
C ILE A 260 -8.85 -4.72 9.91
N ARG A 261 -8.89 -5.66 8.96
CA ARG A 261 -8.09 -6.90 9.07
C ARG A 261 -6.59 -6.61 9.05
N PHE A 262 -6.15 -5.70 8.18
CA PHE A 262 -4.75 -5.28 8.13
C PHE A 262 -4.29 -4.72 9.48
N VAL A 263 -5.02 -3.76 10.06
CA VAL A 263 -4.66 -3.15 11.34
C VAL A 263 -4.62 -4.18 12.47
N ASN A 264 -5.55 -5.15 12.47
CA ASN A 264 -5.63 -6.13 13.55
C ASN A 264 -4.71 -7.35 13.38
N GLN A 265 -4.31 -7.71 12.16
CA GLN A 265 -3.61 -8.97 11.88
C GLN A 265 -2.19 -8.78 11.32
N ILE A 266 -1.85 -7.62 10.78
CA ILE A 266 -0.57 -7.38 10.11
C ILE A 266 0.16 -6.18 10.72
N TYR A 267 -0.55 -5.12 11.11
CA TYR A 267 0.05 -3.93 11.72
C TYR A 267 0.26 -4.14 13.22
N PHE A 268 1.32 -4.89 13.55
CA PHE A 268 1.70 -5.11 14.95
C PHE A 268 2.45 -3.90 15.50
N ARG A 269 2.11 -3.51 16.72
CA ARG A 269 2.86 -2.48 17.46
C ARG A 269 4.08 -3.05 18.14
N GLU A 270 4.03 -4.32 18.51
CA GLU A 270 5.10 -5.04 19.19
C GLU A 270 5.15 -6.47 18.65
N ILE A 271 6.33 -6.94 18.26
CA ILE A 271 6.52 -8.25 17.63
C ILE A 271 7.37 -9.20 18.47
N THR A 272 7.98 -8.70 19.53
CA THR A 272 8.84 -9.46 20.43
C THR A 272 8.89 -8.80 21.81
N ALA A 273 9.16 -9.59 22.84
CA ALA A 273 9.39 -9.09 24.19
C ALA A 273 10.88 -8.77 24.48
N GLN A 274 11.78 -8.96 23.52
CA GLN A 274 13.21 -8.70 23.69
C GLN A 274 13.51 -7.24 23.38
N ASP A 275 14.18 -6.52 24.30
CA ASP A 275 14.51 -5.10 24.17
C ASP A 275 15.16 -4.75 22.83
N GLN A 276 16.18 -5.51 22.43
CA GLN A 276 16.88 -5.28 21.16
C GLN A 276 15.97 -5.43 19.93
N GLY A 277 15.02 -6.36 20.00
CA GLY A 277 14.05 -6.55 18.93
C GLY A 277 13.05 -5.39 18.85
N ILE A 278 12.58 -4.91 20.01
CA ILE A 278 11.70 -3.73 20.10
C ILE A 278 12.42 -2.49 19.56
N GLU A 279 13.67 -2.27 19.99
CA GLU A 279 14.48 -1.12 19.54
C GLU A 279 14.69 -1.13 18.01
N MET A 280 15.04 -2.30 17.46
CA MET A 280 15.23 -2.47 16.00
C MET A 280 13.93 -2.27 15.23
N TYR A 281 12.82 -2.82 15.72
CA TYR A 281 11.51 -2.66 15.11
C TYR A 281 11.06 -1.20 15.09
N ASN A 282 11.19 -0.51 16.22
CA ASN A 282 10.86 0.92 16.33
C ASN A 282 11.74 1.75 15.39
N LYS A 283 13.01 1.40 15.25
CA LYS A 283 13.92 2.09 14.33
C LYS A 283 13.53 1.88 12.87
N LEU A 284 13.13 0.65 12.47
CA LEU A 284 12.56 0.39 11.15
C LEU A 284 11.28 1.19 10.89
N HIS A 285 10.37 1.23 11.86
CA HIS A 285 9.14 2.01 11.79
C HIS A 285 9.42 3.51 11.61
N SER A 286 10.33 4.06 12.41
CA SER A 286 10.74 5.46 12.31
C SER A 286 11.36 5.78 10.96
N CYS A 287 12.34 4.98 10.51
CA CYS A 287 13.00 5.17 9.21
C CYS A 287 12.02 5.12 8.02
N LEU A 288 10.98 4.30 8.11
CA LEU A 288 9.95 4.17 7.08
C LEU A 288 8.74 5.08 7.31
N GLN A 289 8.75 5.91 8.37
CA GLN A 289 7.68 6.86 8.72
C GLN A 289 6.30 6.22 8.88
N MET A 290 6.27 5.01 9.45
CA MET A 290 5.08 4.16 9.49
C MET A 290 3.92 4.79 10.29
N GLU A 291 4.21 5.49 11.38
CA GLU A 291 3.20 6.15 12.22
C GLU A 291 2.48 7.29 11.49
N SER A 292 3.20 8.06 10.67
CA SER A 292 2.57 9.09 9.84
C SER A 292 1.67 8.47 8.78
N TYR A 293 2.18 7.48 8.06
CA TYR A 293 1.41 6.82 7.00
C TYR A 293 0.13 6.15 7.50
N ILE A 294 0.17 5.47 8.65
CA ILE A 294 -1.04 4.83 9.19
C ILE A 294 -2.08 5.87 9.63
N LYS A 295 -1.63 6.97 10.23
CA LYS A 295 -2.53 8.05 10.67
C LYS A 295 -3.19 8.76 9.48
N ASP A 296 -2.43 9.02 8.42
CA ASP A 296 -2.97 9.64 7.22
C ASP A 296 -3.98 8.71 6.55
N LEU A 297 -3.67 7.41 6.46
CA LEU A 297 -4.56 6.40 5.90
C LEU A 297 -5.84 6.21 6.72
N ASP A 298 -5.77 6.24 8.08
CA ASP A 298 -6.94 6.23 8.95
C ASP A 298 -7.90 7.38 8.60
N GLY A 299 -7.34 8.59 8.42
CA GLY A 299 -8.11 9.76 8.00
C GLY A 299 -8.76 9.60 6.62
N GLU A 300 -7.99 9.16 5.62
CA GLU A 300 -8.49 8.95 4.25
C GLU A 300 -9.66 7.94 4.21
N ILE A 301 -9.52 6.84 4.93
CA ILE A 301 -10.55 5.78 4.99
C ILE A 301 -11.81 6.26 5.71
N GLU A 302 -11.66 6.96 6.83
CA GLU A 302 -12.79 7.51 7.58
C GLU A 302 -13.56 8.55 6.76
N GLU A 303 -12.87 9.48 6.10
CA GLU A 303 -13.48 10.48 5.21
C GLU A 303 -14.23 9.83 4.05
N LEU A 304 -13.64 8.80 3.43
CA LEU A 304 -14.28 8.06 2.36
C LEU A 304 -15.55 7.34 2.84
N HIS A 305 -15.49 6.71 4.01
CA HIS A 305 -16.64 6.02 4.60
C HIS A 305 -17.78 6.99 4.91
N GLN A 306 -17.47 8.14 5.49
CA GLN A 306 -18.44 9.20 5.78
C GLN A 306 -19.07 9.75 4.48
N TYR A 307 -18.27 10.00 3.45
CA TYR A 307 -18.76 10.47 2.16
C TYR A 307 -19.76 9.48 1.54
N ILE A 308 -19.45 8.20 1.53
CA ILE A 308 -20.35 7.16 1.00
C ILE A 308 -21.65 7.07 1.82
N SER A 309 -21.56 7.12 3.14
CA SER A 309 -22.74 7.14 4.02
C SER A 309 -23.68 8.30 3.69
N LEU A 310 -23.12 9.50 3.48
CA LEU A 310 -23.90 10.67 3.05
C LEU A 310 -24.54 10.49 1.66
N MET A 311 -23.87 9.82 0.74
CA MET A 311 -24.43 9.52 -0.59
C MET A 311 -25.58 8.51 -0.51
N GLU A 312 -25.44 7.46 0.28
CA GLU A 312 -26.53 6.49 0.53
C GLU A 312 -27.75 7.16 1.17
N ASP A 313 -27.54 8.01 2.16
CA ASP A 313 -28.63 8.74 2.80
C ASP A 313 -29.34 9.69 1.82
N ARG A 314 -28.61 10.36 0.95
CA ARG A 314 -29.21 11.18 -0.11
C ARG A 314 -30.05 10.34 -1.07
N GLU A 315 -29.58 9.15 -1.46
CA GLU A 315 -30.36 8.26 -2.32
C GLU A 315 -31.61 7.73 -1.62
N ARG A 316 -31.49 7.30 -0.35
CA ARG A 316 -32.65 6.89 0.46
C ARG A 316 -33.67 8.01 0.58
N ASN A 317 -33.21 9.23 0.84
CA ASN A 317 -34.10 10.40 0.94
C ASN A 317 -34.77 10.72 -0.40
N LYS A 318 -34.09 10.58 -1.54
CA LYS A 318 -34.71 10.73 -2.86
C LYS A 318 -35.79 9.68 -3.11
N LYS A 319 -35.52 8.40 -2.78
CA LYS A 319 -36.48 7.30 -2.89
C LYS A 319 -37.70 7.53 -1.95
N ALA A 320 -37.44 7.92 -0.71
CA ALA A 320 -38.49 8.26 0.24
C ALA A 320 -39.35 9.46 -0.21
N SER A 321 -38.72 10.49 -0.75
CA SER A 321 -39.44 11.63 -1.35
C SER A 321 -40.34 11.22 -2.51
N LEU A 322 -39.83 10.36 -3.41
CA LEU A 322 -40.60 9.81 -4.52
C LEU A 322 -41.82 9.03 -4.03
N LEU A 323 -41.61 8.12 -3.05
CA LEU A 323 -42.72 7.37 -2.45
C LEU A 323 -43.75 8.28 -1.78
N ASN A 324 -43.30 9.33 -1.09
CA ASN A 324 -44.19 10.33 -0.48
C ASN A 324 -44.96 11.11 -1.54
N ASP A 325 -44.33 11.47 -2.66
CA ASP A 325 -44.99 12.14 -3.78
C ASP A 325 -46.08 11.24 -4.42
N ILE A 326 -45.76 9.94 -4.60
CA ILE A 326 -46.71 8.93 -5.09
C ILE A 326 -47.87 8.78 -4.09
N ALA A 327 -47.57 8.61 -2.78
CA ALA A 327 -48.59 8.49 -1.76
C ALA A 327 -49.52 9.73 -1.72
N THR A 328 -48.94 10.92 -1.79
CA THR A 328 -49.71 12.19 -1.83
C THR A 328 -50.63 12.29 -3.03
N LEU A 329 -50.23 11.73 -4.18
CA LEU A 329 -51.05 11.66 -5.39
C LEU A 329 -52.18 10.65 -5.28
N PHE A 330 -51.89 9.46 -4.78
CA PHE A 330 -52.86 8.34 -4.77
C PHE A 330 -53.76 8.31 -3.54
N LEU A 331 -53.31 8.87 -2.39
CA LEU A 331 -54.08 8.84 -1.15
C LEU A 331 -55.45 9.49 -1.25
N PRO A 332 -55.63 10.70 -1.87
CA PRO A 332 -56.94 11.26 -2.07
C PRO A 332 -57.86 10.37 -2.96
N ILE A 333 -57.27 9.77 -4.02
CA ILE A 333 -57.99 8.92 -4.95
C ILE A 333 -58.48 7.63 -4.23
N THR A 334 -57.60 6.98 -3.42
CA THR A 334 -57.97 5.79 -2.66
C THR A 334 -59.02 6.04 -1.58
N VAL A 335 -58.92 7.18 -0.90
CA VAL A 335 -59.94 7.57 0.11
C VAL A 335 -61.30 7.72 -0.54
N ILE A 336 -61.39 8.37 -1.69
CA ILE A 336 -62.64 8.66 -2.37
C ILE A 336 -63.20 7.39 -3.04
N THR A 337 -62.36 6.55 -3.67
CA THR A 337 -62.82 5.27 -4.22
C THR A 337 -63.20 4.28 -3.13
N GLY A 338 -62.52 4.31 -1.97
CA GLY A 338 -62.92 3.54 -0.78
C GLY A 338 -64.26 3.98 -0.19
N PHE A 339 -64.50 5.28 -0.13
CA PHE A 339 -65.79 5.83 0.29
C PHE A 339 -66.93 5.41 -0.66
N TRP A 340 -66.70 5.44 -1.96
CA TRP A 340 -67.67 4.98 -2.96
C TRP A 340 -67.88 3.45 -2.96
N GLY A 341 -66.88 2.66 -2.57
CA GLY A 341 -66.99 1.22 -2.44
C GLY A 341 -67.84 0.75 -1.25
N MET A 342 -68.08 1.65 -0.29
CA MET A 342 -68.94 1.37 0.87
C MET A 342 -70.43 1.58 0.58
N ASN A 343 -71.03 0.69 -0.23
CA ASN A 343 -72.50 0.49 -0.42
C ASN A 343 -73.41 1.69 -0.69
N GLN A 344 -72.89 2.80 -1.20
CA GLN A 344 -73.71 3.96 -1.61
C GLN A 344 -74.05 4.01 -3.11
N ILE A 345 -73.77 2.91 -3.84
CA ILE A 345 -74.06 2.84 -5.29
C ILE A 345 -75.57 2.86 -5.57
N SER A 346 -76.41 2.55 -4.60
CA SER A 346 -77.88 2.61 -4.75
C SER A 346 -78.44 4.04 -4.82
N GLU A 347 -77.68 5.07 -4.40
CA GLU A 347 -78.13 6.47 -4.37
C GLU A 347 -77.54 7.32 -5.54
N VAL A 348 -76.82 6.66 -6.47
CA VAL A 348 -76.14 7.39 -7.58
C VAL A 348 -77.11 7.83 -8.65
N MET A 349 -78.25 7.16 -8.79
CA MET A 349 -79.32 7.56 -9.75
C MET A 349 -80.59 7.94 -8.97
N GLU A 350 -81.14 9.10 -9.30
CA GLU A 350 -82.48 9.45 -8.86
C GLU A 350 -83.52 8.65 -9.65
N GLU A 351 -84.78 8.53 -9.11
CA GLU A 351 -85.87 7.75 -9.73
C GLU A 351 -86.20 8.14 -11.18
N ASN A 352 -85.73 9.33 -11.63
CA ASN A 352 -85.90 9.85 -12.99
C ASN A 352 -84.74 9.47 -13.94
N GLY A 353 -83.77 8.65 -13.55
CA GLY A 353 -82.62 8.25 -14.39
C GLY A 353 -81.53 9.34 -14.55
N GLU A 354 -81.57 10.43 -13.81
CA GLU A 354 -80.54 11.46 -13.79
C GLU A 354 -79.52 11.17 -12.68
N LEU A 355 -78.26 11.62 -12.88
CA LEU A 355 -77.21 11.52 -11.88
C LEU A 355 -77.55 12.38 -10.64
N SER A 356 -77.53 11.76 -9.46
CA SER A 356 -77.76 12.48 -8.20
C SER A 356 -76.86 13.70 -8.06
N THR A 357 -77.44 14.83 -7.64
CA THR A 357 -76.68 16.06 -7.37
C THR A 357 -75.56 15.84 -6.37
N GLY A 358 -75.71 14.92 -5.40
CA GLY A 358 -74.70 14.48 -4.45
C GLY A 358 -73.49 13.81 -5.13
N PHE A 359 -73.73 12.96 -6.10
CA PHE A 359 -72.66 12.31 -6.88
C PHE A 359 -71.85 13.29 -7.73
N ILE A 360 -72.50 14.28 -8.31
CA ILE A 360 -71.81 15.31 -9.11
C ILE A 360 -70.90 16.17 -8.21
N ILE A 361 -71.38 16.56 -7.03
CA ILE A 361 -70.59 17.35 -6.06
C ILE A 361 -69.38 16.55 -5.57
N GLN A 362 -69.56 15.29 -5.26
CA GLN A 362 -68.47 14.41 -4.80
C GLN A 362 -67.43 14.19 -5.91
N SER A 363 -67.84 13.99 -7.14
CA SER A 363 -66.95 13.87 -8.31
C SER A 363 -66.15 15.14 -8.56
N LEU A 364 -66.78 16.31 -8.39
CA LEU A 364 -66.13 17.61 -8.52
C LEU A 364 -65.08 17.84 -7.41
N LEU A 365 -65.38 17.48 -6.16
CA LEU A 365 -64.44 17.53 -5.04
C LEU A 365 -63.24 16.63 -5.27
N LEU A 366 -63.45 15.42 -5.85
CA LEU A 366 -62.39 14.53 -6.22
C LEU A 366 -61.42 15.14 -7.26
N ILE A 367 -61.96 15.73 -8.31
CA ILE A 367 -61.19 16.38 -9.38
C ILE A 367 -60.41 17.57 -8.79
N ILE A 368 -61.01 18.38 -7.94
CA ILE A 368 -60.36 19.51 -7.30
C ILE A 368 -59.24 19.03 -6.36
N GLY A 369 -59.49 17.98 -5.57
CA GLY A 369 -58.50 17.42 -4.67
C GLY A 369 -57.28 16.87 -5.40
N THR A 370 -57.49 16.16 -6.51
CA THR A 370 -56.38 15.63 -7.35
C THR A 370 -55.62 16.76 -8.03
N LEU A 371 -56.28 17.78 -8.53
CA LEU A 371 -55.63 18.97 -9.12
C LEU A 371 -54.81 19.75 -8.09
N CYS A 372 -55.29 19.89 -6.86
CA CYS A 372 -54.54 20.50 -5.75
C CYS A 372 -53.30 19.68 -5.40
N ALA A 373 -53.42 18.36 -5.31
CA ALA A 373 -52.28 17.47 -5.04
C ALA A 373 -51.21 17.59 -6.14
N ILE A 374 -51.61 17.57 -7.41
CA ILE A 374 -50.70 17.77 -8.56
C ILE A 374 -50.02 19.15 -8.50
N CYS A 375 -50.77 20.19 -8.17
CA CYS A 375 -50.24 21.56 -8.06
C CYS A 375 -49.21 21.68 -6.93
N ILE A 376 -49.44 21.02 -5.77
CA ILE A 376 -48.51 20.98 -4.65
C ILE A 376 -47.21 20.26 -5.05
N ILE A 377 -47.32 19.13 -5.71
CA ILE A 377 -46.14 18.36 -6.21
C ILE A 377 -45.34 19.19 -7.21
N TYR A 378 -46.04 19.85 -8.15
CA TYR A 378 -45.40 20.70 -9.16
C TYR A 378 -44.69 21.92 -8.55
N LYS A 379 -45.31 22.59 -7.58
CA LYS A 379 -44.68 23.70 -6.83
C LYS A 379 -43.47 23.25 -6.03
N ARG A 380 -43.47 22.04 -5.47
CA ARG A 380 -42.38 21.47 -4.70
C ARG A 380 -41.18 21.14 -5.61
N LYS A 381 -41.42 20.56 -6.80
CA LYS A 381 -40.39 20.32 -7.82
C LYS A 381 -39.73 21.58 -8.38
N ARG A 382 -40.41 22.71 -8.35
CA ARG A 382 -39.89 24.00 -8.84
C ARG A 382 -39.04 24.75 -7.80
N LYS A 383 -39.05 24.29 -6.54
CA LYS A 383 -38.26 24.86 -5.42
C LYS A 383 -37.02 24.03 -5.07
N LEU A 384 -36.85 22.85 -5.69
CA LEU A 384 -35.69 21.99 -5.65
C LEU A 384 -34.86 22.16 -6.93
#